data_f16f81b28bc398c3b52b7123dcb6907e
#
_entry.id   f16f81b28bc398c3b52b7123dcb6907e
#
_cell.length_a   1.000
_cell.length_b   1.000
_cell.length_c   1.000
_cell.angle_alpha   90.00
_cell.angle_beta   90.00
_cell.angle_gamma   90.00
#
_symmetry.space_group_name_H-M   'P 1'
#
loop_
_entity.id
_entity.type
_entity.pdbx_description
1 polymer ?
#
loop_
_entity_poly.entity_id
_entity_poly.type
_entity_poly.pdbx_seq_one_letter_code
_entity_poly.pdbx_strand_id
1 'polypeptide(L)'
;KNGNIGTLMDIQTAAADEIRKEIDKRTITVLSAAVPAANTVEVTGATLTEEALNEAISIIEDLELTVKYIVMRGRRFNDLRGWNLDPETKAELRAKGLIKNYGTGGILLTAAQAIDEVLLIPDEEVGKMPVRESLKTEAIEQKTRFKTGWLVWSELGQGITRPDILAKIKILG
;
A
#
# COMPACT_ATOMS: atom_id res chain seq x y z
N LYS A 1 -7.06 -22.80 37.36
CA LYS A 1 -6.09 -22.62 36.25
C LYS A 1 -6.65 -21.56 35.31
N ASN A 2 -6.49 -20.29 35.69
CA ASN A 2 -6.84 -19.17 34.80
C ASN A 2 -5.70 -19.04 33.78
N GLY A 3 -5.81 -19.73 32.66
CA GLY A 3 -5.02 -19.40 31.47
C GLY A 3 -5.30 -17.95 31.12
N ASN A 4 -4.25 -17.18 30.94
CA ASN A 4 -4.28 -15.74 30.82
C ASN A 4 -5.13 -15.37 29.60
N ILE A 5 -6.39 -15.01 29.81
CA ILE A 5 -7.35 -14.61 28.75
C ILE A 5 -6.76 -13.47 27.90
N GLY A 6 -5.99 -12.56 28.50
CA GLY A 6 -5.24 -11.54 27.81
C GLY A 6 -4.27 -12.10 26.76
N THR A 7 -3.52 -13.14 27.09
CA THR A 7 -2.56 -13.77 26.16
C THR A 7 -3.23 -14.40 24.92
N LEU A 8 -4.43 -14.99 25.11
CA LEU A 8 -5.20 -15.55 23.99
C LEU A 8 -5.74 -14.46 23.06
N MET A 9 -6.28 -13.38 23.63
CA MET A 9 -6.73 -12.21 22.87
C MET A 9 -5.57 -11.56 22.12
N ASP A 10 -4.41 -11.46 22.74
CA ASP A 10 -3.20 -10.90 22.12
C ASP A 10 -2.75 -11.75 20.92
N ILE A 11 -2.78 -13.06 21.03
CA ILE A 11 -2.43 -13.97 19.95
C ILE A 11 -3.44 -13.87 18.79
N GLN A 12 -4.74 -13.80 19.09
CA GLN A 12 -5.76 -13.63 18.06
C GLN A 12 -5.63 -12.29 17.32
N THR A 13 -5.39 -11.24 18.06
CA THR A 13 -5.16 -9.89 17.50
C THR A 13 -3.92 -9.89 16.62
N ALA A 14 -2.81 -10.45 17.08
CA ALA A 14 -1.58 -10.55 16.29
C ALA A 14 -1.78 -11.36 15.00
N ALA A 15 -2.51 -12.48 15.07
CA ALA A 15 -2.82 -13.28 13.89
C ALA A 15 -3.72 -12.53 12.90
N ALA A 16 -4.72 -11.79 13.38
CA ALA A 16 -5.58 -10.95 12.55
C ALA A 16 -4.79 -9.83 11.87
N ASP A 17 -3.86 -9.21 12.57
CA ASP A 17 -3.01 -8.15 12.04
C ASP A 17 -2.03 -8.68 10.97
N GLU A 18 -1.49 -9.89 11.15
CA GLU A 18 -0.65 -10.51 10.11
C GLU A 18 -1.46 -10.83 8.84
N ILE A 19 -2.70 -11.31 8.97
CA ILE A 19 -3.59 -11.53 7.81
C ILE A 19 -3.88 -10.20 7.11
N ARG A 20 -4.19 -9.13 7.84
CA ARG A 20 -4.41 -7.80 7.25
C ARG A 20 -3.19 -7.31 6.49
N LYS A 21 -2.00 -7.43 7.06
CA LYS A 21 -0.74 -7.07 6.38
C LYS A 21 -0.52 -7.86 5.10
N GLU A 22 -0.83 -9.15 5.10
CA GLU A 22 -0.70 -9.98 3.91
C GLU A 22 -1.74 -9.61 2.83
N ILE A 23 -2.97 -9.25 3.22
CA ILE A 23 -3.99 -8.70 2.32
C ILE A 23 -3.49 -7.39 1.69
N ASP A 24 -2.99 -6.47 2.49
CA ASP A 24 -2.47 -5.18 2.02
C ASP A 24 -1.31 -5.39 1.03
N LYS A 25 -0.36 -6.26 1.39
CA LYS A 25 0.77 -6.61 0.53
C LYS A 25 0.32 -7.19 -0.80
N ARG A 26 -0.62 -8.12 -0.77
CA ARG A 26 -1.18 -8.73 -1.97
C ARG A 26 -1.91 -7.72 -2.83
N THR A 27 -2.71 -6.85 -2.22
CA THR A 27 -3.43 -5.78 -2.92
C THR A 27 -2.46 -4.84 -3.64
N ILE A 28 -1.43 -4.36 -2.95
CA ILE A 28 -0.41 -3.49 -3.55
C ILE A 28 0.33 -4.21 -4.68
N THR A 29 0.68 -5.47 -4.50
CA THR A 29 1.35 -6.27 -5.53
C THR A 29 0.48 -6.40 -6.78
N VAL A 30 -0.81 -6.68 -6.62
CA VAL A 30 -1.77 -6.80 -7.73
C VAL A 30 -1.95 -5.45 -8.43
N LEU A 31 -2.10 -4.36 -7.68
CA LEU A 31 -2.20 -3.01 -8.24
C LEU A 31 -0.94 -2.64 -9.02
N SER A 32 0.24 -2.83 -8.44
CA SER A 32 1.51 -2.50 -9.10
C SER A 32 1.76 -3.33 -10.36
N ALA A 33 1.38 -4.62 -10.34
CA ALA A 33 1.49 -5.50 -11.50
C ALA A 33 0.49 -5.17 -12.62
N ALA A 34 -0.65 -4.56 -12.28
CA ALA A 34 -1.68 -4.20 -13.24
C ALA A 34 -1.36 -2.91 -14.01
N VAL A 35 -0.44 -2.07 -13.53
CA VAL A 35 -0.09 -0.81 -14.21
C VAL A 35 0.47 -1.09 -15.60
N PRO A 36 -0.11 -0.48 -16.66
CA PRO A 36 0.39 -0.62 -18.01
C PRO A 36 1.82 -0.10 -18.16
N ALA A 37 2.58 -0.68 -19.09
CA ALA A 37 3.93 -0.18 -19.39
C ALA A 37 3.94 1.29 -19.84
N ALA A 38 2.90 1.72 -20.57
CA ALA A 38 2.74 3.12 -20.99
C ALA A 38 2.58 4.09 -19.82
N ASN A 39 2.09 3.61 -18.66
CA ASN A 39 1.89 4.41 -17.45
C ASN A 39 3.02 4.16 -16.43
N THR A 40 4.15 3.60 -16.87
CA THR A 40 5.30 3.34 -16.01
C THR A 40 6.43 4.27 -16.39
N VAL A 41 6.81 5.15 -15.47
CA VAL A 41 7.96 6.05 -15.59
C VAL A 41 9.20 5.32 -15.07
N GLU A 42 10.23 5.18 -15.91
CA GLU A 42 11.49 4.55 -15.49
C GLU A 42 12.54 5.60 -15.17
N VAL A 43 13.12 5.50 -13.98
CA VAL A 43 14.16 6.40 -13.49
C VAL A 43 15.48 5.66 -13.45
N THR A 44 16.46 6.13 -14.20
CA THR A 44 17.83 5.63 -14.11
C THR A 44 18.53 6.28 -12.92
N GLY A 45 18.91 5.49 -11.93
CA GLY A 45 19.55 5.96 -10.71
C GLY A 45 18.95 5.34 -9.45
N ALA A 46 19.55 5.65 -8.30
CA ALA A 46 19.20 5.01 -7.02
C ALA A 46 18.12 5.77 -6.21
N THR A 47 17.67 6.94 -6.68
CA THR A 47 16.78 7.85 -5.94
C THR A 47 15.58 8.25 -6.76
N LEU A 48 14.46 8.52 -6.08
CA LEU A 48 13.28 9.12 -6.67
C LEU A 48 13.56 10.59 -6.99
N THR A 49 13.28 11.02 -8.23
CA THR A 49 13.43 12.42 -8.66
C THR A 49 12.09 13.14 -8.71
N GLU A 50 12.13 14.46 -8.61
CA GLU A 50 10.94 15.30 -8.69
C GLU A 50 10.32 15.25 -10.09
N GLU A 51 11.15 15.23 -11.12
CA GLU A 51 10.72 15.14 -12.52
C GLU A 51 9.93 13.86 -12.77
N ALA A 52 10.41 12.72 -12.27
CA ALA A 52 9.71 11.44 -12.44
C ALA A 52 8.37 11.41 -11.70
N LEU A 53 8.28 12.06 -10.54
CA LEU A 53 7.02 12.16 -9.83
C LEU A 53 6.03 13.04 -10.59
N ASN A 54 6.47 14.18 -11.11
CA ASN A 54 5.64 15.08 -11.93
C ASN A 54 5.17 14.38 -13.20
N GLU A 55 6.05 13.64 -13.88
CA GLU A 55 5.69 12.86 -15.07
C GLU A 55 4.64 11.79 -14.75
N ALA A 56 4.79 11.05 -13.66
CA ALA A 56 3.81 10.05 -13.26
C ALA A 56 2.46 10.67 -12.84
N ILE A 57 2.46 11.87 -12.25
CA ILE A 57 1.25 12.61 -11.93
C ILE A 57 0.57 13.08 -13.20
N SER A 58 1.30 13.61 -14.18
CA SER A 58 0.73 14.11 -15.44
C SER A 58 0.03 12.98 -16.22
N ILE A 59 0.50 11.75 -16.16
CA ILE A 59 -0.19 10.59 -16.77
C ILE A 59 -1.62 10.45 -16.25
N ILE A 60 -1.85 10.67 -14.95
CA ILE A 60 -3.18 10.59 -14.33
C ILE A 60 -3.99 11.85 -14.64
N GLU A 61 -3.36 13.02 -14.61
CA GLU A 61 -4.01 14.30 -14.89
C GLU A 61 -4.42 14.44 -16.35
N ASP A 62 -3.68 13.87 -17.30
CA ASP A 62 -4.05 13.80 -18.72
C ASP A 62 -5.35 13.01 -18.97
N LEU A 63 -5.74 12.16 -18.00
CA LEU A 63 -7.04 11.47 -17.98
C LEU A 63 -8.14 12.26 -17.27
N GLU A 64 -7.90 13.53 -16.95
CA GLU A 64 -8.79 14.41 -16.17
C GLU A 64 -9.07 13.88 -14.75
N LEU A 65 -8.14 13.09 -14.20
CA LEU A 65 -8.23 12.53 -12.86
C LEU A 65 -7.24 13.19 -11.91
N THR A 66 -7.53 13.12 -10.62
CA THR A 66 -6.66 13.62 -9.57
C THR A 66 -5.96 12.48 -8.83
N VAL A 67 -4.69 12.60 -8.55
CA VAL A 67 -3.98 11.63 -7.72
C VAL A 67 -4.48 11.73 -6.29
N LYS A 68 -4.98 10.63 -5.74
CA LYS A 68 -5.42 10.54 -4.36
C LYS A 68 -4.30 10.08 -3.43
N TYR A 69 -3.66 8.98 -3.75
CA TYR A 69 -2.61 8.42 -2.91
C TYR A 69 -1.34 8.15 -3.70
N ILE A 70 -0.21 8.44 -3.07
CA ILE A 70 1.12 8.05 -3.52
C ILE A 70 1.64 7.00 -2.55
N VAL A 71 1.76 5.76 -3.00
CA VAL A 71 2.16 4.63 -2.16
C VAL A 71 3.63 4.35 -2.36
N MET A 72 4.42 4.37 -1.28
CA MET A 72 5.87 4.16 -1.35
C MET A 72 6.44 3.56 -0.06
N ARG A 73 7.67 3.09 -0.12
CA ARG A 73 8.45 2.75 1.08
C ARG A 73 9.09 3.97 1.73
N GLY A 74 9.38 3.86 3.02
CA GLY A 74 10.05 4.91 3.79
C GLY A 74 11.39 5.36 3.20
N ARG A 75 12.12 4.49 2.48
CA ARG A 75 13.35 4.88 1.77
C ARG A 75 13.05 5.93 0.69
N ARG A 76 12.02 5.73 -0.11
CA ARG A 76 11.62 6.68 -1.17
C ARG A 76 11.06 7.98 -0.59
N PHE A 77 10.40 7.88 0.54
CA PHE A 77 9.99 9.07 1.28
C PHE A 77 11.17 9.92 1.78
N ASN A 78 12.30 9.28 2.11
CA ASN A 78 13.51 10.02 2.46
C ASN A 78 14.12 10.74 1.24
N ASP A 79 13.96 10.20 0.03
CA ASP A 79 14.39 10.89 -1.19
C ASP A 79 13.64 12.24 -1.33
N LEU A 80 12.30 12.24 -1.11
CA LEU A 80 11.47 13.46 -1.09
C LEU A 80 11.95 14.50 -0.06
N ARG A 81 12.39 14.06 1.11
CA ARG A 81 12.95 14.95 2.15
C ARG A 81 14.24 15.64 1.72
N GLY A 82 14.97 15.02 0.79
CA GLY A 82 16.20 15.56 0.21
C GLY A 82 15.97 16.63 -0.87
N TRP A 83 14.75 16.74 -1.40
CA TRP A 83 14.44 17.69 -2.44
C TRP A 83 14.52 19.14 -1.95
N ASN A 84 14.80 20.08 -2.89
CA ASN A 84 14.86 21.48 -2.56
C ASN A 84 13.47 22.14 -2.54
N LEU A 85 12.59 21.62 -1.69
CA LEU A 85 11.24 22.16 -1.51
C LEU A 85 11.28 23.44 -0.69
N ASP A 86 10.26 24.29 -0.86
CA ASP A 86 10.07 25.47 -0.03
C ASP A 86 9.82 25.11 1.46
N PRO A 87 10.08 26.02 2.40
CA PRO A 87 9.97 25.71 3.83
C PRO A 87 8.56 25.28 4.28
N GLU A 88 7.51 25.83 3.65
CA GLU A 88 6.11 25.51 3.97
C GLU A 88 5.78 24.08 3.55
N THR A 89 6.10 23.73 2.31
CA THR A 89 5.94 22.38 1.76
C THR A 89 6.75 21.34 2.56
N LYS A 90 7.99 21.69 2.98
CA LYS A 90 8.79 20.83 3.86
C LYS A 90 8.12 20.60 5.22
N ALA A 91 7.49 21.61 5.80
CA ALA A 91 6.79 21.50 7.06
C ALA A 91 5.53 20.63 6.93
N GLU A 92 4.76 20.80 5.85
CA GLU A 92 3.57 19.98 5.57
C GLU A 92 3.95 18.52 5.30
N LEU A 93 5.00 18.26 4.53
CA LEU A 93 5.52 16.92 4.27
C LEU A 93 5.89 16.20 5.58
N ARG A 94 6.52 16.93 6.52
CA ARG A 94 6.91 16.38 7.82
C ARG A 94 5.72 16.14 8.74
N ALA A 95 4.74 17.06 8.73
CA ALA A 95 3.60 17.02 9.65
C ALA A 95 2.49 16.07 9.19
N LYS A 96 2.22 16.01 7.89
CA LYS A 96 1.04 15.35 7.32
C LYS A 96 1.36 14.30 6.25
N GLY A 97 2.62 14.18 5.81
CA GLY A 97 2.97 13.36 4.66
C GLY A 97 2.36 13.87 3.35
N LEU A 98 2.01 15.16 3.28
CA LEU A 98 1.43 15.83 2.13
C LEU A 98 2.48 16.68 1.46
N ILE A 99 2.43 16.75 0.14
CA ILE A 99 3.16 17.74 -0.65
C ILE A 99 2.09 18.61 -1.30
N LYS A 100 2.11 19.89 -1.04
CA LYS A 100 1.05 20.87 -1.36
C LYS A 100 0.60 20.87 -2.83
N ASN A 101 1.47 20.47 -3.75
CA ASN A 101 1.22 20.46 -5.19
C ASN A 101 1.03 19.03 -5.76
N TYR A 102 1.06 17.99 -4.94
CA TYR A 102 1.07 16.60 -5.39
C TYR A 102 -0.05 15.83 -4.73
N GLY A 103 -1.25 15.89 -5.32
CA GLY A 103 -2.39 15.06 -4.94
C GLY A 103 -3.12 15.50 -3.67
N THR A 104 -4.30 14.97 -3.50
CA THR A 104 -5.25 15.39 -2.46
C THR A 104 -5.27 14.49 -1.22
N GLY A 105 -4.80 13.26 -1.33
CA GLY A 105 -4.95 12.24 -0.28
C GLY A 105 -3.70 11.92 0.52
N GLY A 106 -2.54 12.38 0.05
CA GLY A 106 -1.27 12.22 0.76
C GLY A 106 -0.47 10.97 0.42
N ILE A 107 0.64 10.82 1.13
CA ILE A 107 1.61 9.75 0.91
C ILE A 107 1.33 8.61 1.91
N LEU A 108 1.11 7.41 1.37
CA LEU A 108 0.96 6.19 2.16
C LEU A 108 2.30 5.45 2.24
N LEU A 109 2.85 5.41 3.45
CA LEU A 109 4.08 4.67 3.70
C LEU A 109 3.76 3.23 4.09
N THR A 110 4.24 2.29 3.29
CA THR A 110 4.04 0.87 3.58
C THR A 110 5.26 0.02 3.23
N ALA A 111 5.53 -0.97 4.07
CA ALA A 111 6.53 -1.98 3.78
C ALA A 111 6.08 -2.99 2.71
N ALA A 112 4.79 -2.99 2.36
CA ALA A 112 4.23 -3.86 1.33
C ALA A 112 4.64 -3.44 -0.08
N GLN A 113 4.90 -2.14 -0.32
CA GLN A 113 5.39 -1.64 -1.61
C GLN A 113 6.83 -2.11 -1.88
N ALA A 114 7.16 -2.41 -3.13
CA ALA A 114 8.54 -2.69 -3.53
C ALA A 114 9.43 -1.46 -3.27
N ILE A 115 10.71 -1.70 -2.95
CA ILE A 115 11.63 -0.62 -2.56
C ILE A 115 12.02 0.28 -3.74
N ASP A 116 11.93 -0.25 -4.93
CA ASP A 116 12.27 0.36 -6.21
C ASP A 116 11.05 0.87 -6.98
N GLU A 117 9.87 0.81 -6.36
CA GLU A 117 8.63 1.25 -6.99
C GLU A 117 7.88 2.29 -6.14
N VAL A 118 7.23 3.23 -6.84
CA VAL A 118 6.24 4.15 -6.28
C VAL A 118 4.96 4.02 -7.10
N LEU A 119 3.83 3.78 -6.43
CA LEU A 119 2.54 3.60 -7.07
C LEU A 119 1.65 4.83 -6.82
N LEU A 120 1.04 5.35 -7.88
CA LEU A 120 0.10 6.46 -7.83
C LEU A 120 -1.32 5.92 -8.08
N ILE A 121 -2.23 6.27 -7.20
CA ILE A 121 -3.62 5.82 -7.23
C ILE A 121 -4.52 7.04 -7.35
N PRO A 122 -5.37 7.11 -8.37
CA PRO A 122 -6.30 8.22 -8.58
C PRO A 122 -7.46 8.23 -7.59
N ASP A 123 -8.24 9.30 -7.61
CA ASP A 123 -9.47 9.44 -6.81
C ASP A 123 -10.69 8.81 -7.50
N GLU A 124 -10.48 7.67 -8.15
CA GLU A 124 -11.53 6.85 -8.76
C GLU A 124 -11.41 5.39 -8.37
N GLU A 125 -12.47 4.63 -8.62
CA GLU A 125 -12.48 3.19 -8.34
C GLU A 125 -11.61 2.45 -9.36
N VAL A 126 -10.49 1.91 -8.90
CA VAL A 126 -9.52 1.17 -9.70
C VAL A 126 -9.91 -0.29 -9.86
N GLY A 127 -10.62 -0.83 -8.87
CA GLY A 127 -10.96 -2.25 -8.85
C GLY A 127 -11.86 -2.63 -7.70
N LYS A 128 -12.15 -3.93 -7.59
CA LYS A 128 -13.03 -4.50 -6.57
C LYS A 128 -12.32 -5.58 -5.79
N MET A 129 -12.59 -5.60 -4.49
CA MET A 129 -12.15 -6.67 -3.60
C MET A 129 -13.38 -7.38 -3.04
N PRO A 130 -13.99 -8.33 -3.80
CA PRO A 130 -15.09 -9.11 -3.27
C PRO A 130 -14.61 -9.94 -2.08
N VAL A 131 -15.30 -9.80 -0.95
CA VAL A 131 -15.04 -10.56 0.27
C VAL A 131 -16.11 -11.63 0.37
N ARG A 132 -15.72 -12.88 0.21
CA ARG A 132 -16.62 -14.02 0.41
C ARG A 132 -16.76 -14.34 1.89
N GLU A 133 -15.62 -14.37 2.59
CA GLU A 133 -15.58 -14.57 4.02
C GLU A 133 -14.71 -13.51 4.67
N SER A 134 -15.30 -12.69 5.54
CA SER A 134 -14.57 -11.76 6.37
C SER A 134 -13.64 -12.49 7.34
N LEU A 135 -12.74 -11.77 7.98
CA LEU A 135 -11.85 -12.35 8.97
C LEU A 135 -12.64 -13.12 10.03
N LYS A 136 -12.40 -14.43 10.12
CA LYS A 136 -13.01 -15.34 11.08
C LYS A 136 -11.97 -15.97 11.97
N THR A 137 -12.35 -16.25 13.20
CA THR A 137 -11.54 -16.99 14.17
C THR A 137 -12.33 -18.20 14.62
N GLU A 138 -11.75 -19.37 14.52
CA GLU A 138 -12.35 -20.64 14.91
C GLU A 138 -11.44 -21.39 15.87
N ALA A 139 -12.02 -21.94 16.94
CA ALA A 139 -11.28 -22.80 17.85
C ALA A 139 -11.13 -24.20 17.26
N ILE A 140 -9.91 -24.72 17.28
CA ILE A 140 -9.63 -26.08 16.82
C ILE A 140 -9.22 -26.92 18.02
N GLU A 141 -9.91 -28.04 18.20
CA GLU A 141 -9.55 -29.07 19.20
C GLU A 141 -9.06 -30.33 18.49
N GLN A 142 -7.79 -30.68 18.71
CA GLN A 142 -7.27 -32.00 18.32
C GLN A 142 -7.35 -32.96 19.50
N LYS A 143 -8.48 -33.69 19.60
CA LYS A 143 -8.77 -34.62 20.68
C LYS A 143 -7.72 -35.74 20.83
N THR A 144 -7.13 -36.18 19.72
CA THR A 144 -6.10 -37.25 19.70
C THR A 144 -4.75 -36.83 20.24
N ARG A 145 -4.47 -35.52 20.36
CA ARG A 145 -3.18 -34.97 20.83
C ARG A 145 -3.33 -34.00 22.01
N PHE A 146 -4.54 -33.88 22.57
CA PHE A 146 -4.86 -32.91 23.64
C PHE A 146 -4.36 -31.50 23.36
N LYS A 147 -4.42 -31.05 22.10
CA LYS A 147 -4.03 -29.73 21.66
C LYS A 147 -5.26 -28.93 21.31
N THR A 148 -5.33 -27.72 21.88
CA THR A 148 -6.28 -26.70 21.48
C THR A 148 -5.51 -25.60 20.74
N GLY A 149 -6.12 -25.05 19.70
CA GLY A 149 -5.55 -23.98 18.89
C GLY A 149 -6.64 -23.12 18.29
N TRP A 150 -6.22 -22.13 17.54
CA TRP A 150 -7.12 -21.22 16.83
C TRP A 150 -6.73 -21.18 15.36
N LEU A 151 -7.73 -21.18 14.50
CA LEU A 151 -7.59 -20.90 13.08
C LEU A 151 -8.14 -19.50 12.82
N VAL A 152 -7.32 -18.65 12.23
CA VAL A 152 -7.75 -17.33 11.76
C VAL A 152 -7.62 -17.32 10.25
N TRP A 153 -8.69 -16.98 9.54
CA TRP A 153 -8.71 -17.02 8.08
C TRP A 153 -9.67 -15.98 7.49
N SER A 154 -9.47 -15.67 6.22
CA SER A 154 -10.33 -14.82 5.42
C SER A 154 -10.32 -15.31 3.98
N GLU A 155 -11.45 -15.20 3.28
CA GLU A 155 -11.56 -15.52 1.86
C GLU A 155 -11.97 -14.29 1.09
N LEU A 156 -11.06 -13.80 0.24
CA LEU A 156 -11.30 -12.61 -0.58
C LEU A 156 -10.68 -12.79 -1.97
N GLY A 157 -11.29 -12.13 -2.95
CA GLY A 157 -10.74 -11.95 -4.27
C GLY A 157 -10.18 -10.55 -4.46
N GLN A 158 -9.43 -10.35 -5.53
CA GLN A 158 -8.95 -9.04 -5.94
C GLN A 158 -9.07 -8.96 -7.45
N GLY A 159 -9.71 -7.92 -7.97
CA GLY A 159 -9.87 -7.68 -9.39
C GLY A 159 -9.66 -6.21 -9.71
N ILE A 160 -8.76 -5.94 -10.64
CA ILE A 160 -8.53 -4.59 -11.17
C ILE A 160 -9.42 -4.43 -12.40
N THR A 161 -10.26 -3.42 -12.39
CA THR A 161 -11.21 -3.13 -13.47
C THR A 161 -10.71 -2.02 -14.39
N ARG A 162 -9.92 -1.09 -13.85
CA ARG A 162 -9.37 0.06 -14.57
C ARG A 162 -7.87 0.21 -14.32
N PRO A 163 -7.04 -0.66 -14.89
CA PRO A 163 -5.58 -0.54 -14.78
C PRO A 163 -5.02 0.68 -15.51
N ASP A 164 -5.74 1.18 -16.51
CA ASP A 164 -5.41 2.31 -17.37
C ASP A 164 -5.26 3.63 -16.62
N ILE A 165 -5.91 3.77 -15.46
CA ILE A 165 -5.85 4.99 -14.64
C ILE A 165 -4.77 4.96 -13.55
N LEU A 166 -4.03 3.87 -13.42
CA LEU A 166 -2.91 3.76 -12.50
C LEU A 166 -1.61 4.23 -13.15
N ALA A 167 -0.74 4.84 -12.36
CA ALA A 167 0.63 5.13 -12.78
C ALA A 167 1.65 4.58 -11.78
N LYS A 168 2.85 4.28 -12.28
CA LYS A 168 3.94 3.73 -11.47
C LYS A 168 5.27 4.35 -11.88
N ILE A 169 6.13 4.58 -10.88
CA ILE A 169 7.54 4.92 -11.09
C ILE A 169 8.36 3.70 -10.72
N LYS A 170 9.27 3.30 -11.61
CA LYS A 170 10.22 2.22 -11.38
C LYS A 170 11.63 2.77 -11.38
N ILE A 171 12.37 2.52 -10.31
CA ILE A 171 13.71 3.03 -10.10
C ILE A 171 14.71 1.91 -10.41
N LEU A 172 15.49 2.13 -11.46
CA LEU A 172 16.49 1.20 -11.97
C LEU A 172 17.84 1.56 -11.35
N GLY A 173 18.16 0.99 -10.18
CA GLY A 173 19.38 1.26 -9.45
C GLY A 173 20.42 0.17 -9.60
#